data_caa7a5ed2b34e3023af2f965fdb50d27
#
_entry.id   caa7a5ed2b34e3023af2f965fdb50d27
#
_cell.length_a   1.000
_cell.length_b   1.000
_cell.length_c   1.000
_cell.angle_alpha   90.00
_cell.angle_beta   90.00
_cell.angle_gamma   90.00
#
_symmetry.space_group_name_H-M   'P 1'
#
loop_
_entity.id
_entity.type
_entity.pdbx_description
1 polymer ?
#
loop_
_entity_poly.entity_id
_entity_poly.type
_entity_poly.pdbx_seq_one_letter_code
_entity_poly.pdbx_strand_id
1 'polypeptide(L)'
;IVIAIIGLLAAMVVPTLRFGFRRQKEVELHERIRTITNAIDRYHDLRVKGMIKDTPELTAGEYPKDLDALVKGVETQDGKKVKFIRDRDLIDPMTGQKDWVTRSNSDDFDSTSSDKNNVFDVHSRSTALSLDGKTRYNEW
;
A
#
# COMPACT_ATOMS: atom_id res chain seq x y z
N ILE A 1 -3.75 -31.19 -39.05
CA ILE A 1 -2.61 -30.25 -39.21
C ILE A 1 -3.00 -28.86 -38.70
N VAL A 2 -4.14 -28.28 -39.09
CA VAL A 2 -4.59 -26.95 -38.66
C VAL A 2 -4.76 -26.85 -37.13
N ILE A 3 -5.37 -27.84 -36.49
CA ILE A 3 -5.56 -27.89 -35.02
C ILE A 3 -4.22 -27.97 -34.30
N ALA A 4 -3.24 -28.69 -34.84
CA ALA A 4 -1.90 -28.75 -34.23
C ALA A 4 -1.16 -27.39 -34.30
N ILE A 5 -1.32 -26.63 -35.37
CA ILE A 5 -0.73 -25.31 -35.55
C ILE A 5 -1.37 -24.32 -34.57
N ILE A 6 -2.71 -24.34 -34.44
CA ILE A 6 -3.43 -23.49 -33.47
C ILE A 6 -3.02 -23.82 -32.03
N GLY A 7 -2.87 -25.08 -31.69
CA GLY A 7 -2.42 -25.52 -30.37
C GLY A 7 -1.00 -25.05 -30.04
N LEU A 8 -0.10 -25.07 -31.02
CA LEU A 8 1.27 -24.59 -30.87
C LEU A 8 1.33 -23.06 -30.65
N LEU A 9 0.54 -22.30 -31.41
CA LEU A 9 0.45 -20.87 -31.28
C LEU A 9 -0.16 -20.45 -29.92
N ALA A 10 -1.21 -21.15 -29.49
CA ALA A 10 -1.84 -20.92 -28.18
C ALA A 10 -0.86 -21.16 -27.01
N ALA A 11 -0.01 -22.20 -27.13
CA ALA A 11 0.98 -22.52 -26.11
C ALA A 11 2.06 -21.41 -25.91
N MET A 12 2.36 -20.62 -26.94
CA MET A 12 3.30 -19.51 -26.87
C MET A 12 2.67 -18.21 -26.32
N VAL A 13 1.37 -18.01 -26.57
CA VAL A 13 0.66 -16.78 -26.17
C VAL A 13 0.40 -16.73 -24.66
N VAL A 14 0.04 -17.85 -24.04
CA VAL A 14 -0.34 -17.91 -22.62
C VAL A 14 0.78 -17.44 -21.67
N PRO A 15 2.05 -17.88 -21.79
CA PRO A 15 3.11 -17.40 -20.88
C PRO A 15 3.40 -15.91 -21.05
N THR A 16 3.32 -15.38 -22.27
CA THR A 16 3.57 -13.96 -22.58
C THR A 16 2.52 -13.06 -21.94
N LEU A 17 1.24 -13.46 -21.98
CA LEU A 17 0.15 -12.72 -21.33
C LEU A 17 0.30 -12.69 -19.80
N ARG A 18 0.65 -13.83 -19.19
CA ARG A 18 0.87 -13.91 -17.73
C ARG A 18 1.99 -12.97 -17.27
N PHE A 19 3.06 -12.88 -18.03
CA PHE A 19 4.18 -11.98 -17.75
C PHE A 19 3.75 -10.51 -17.82
N GLY A 20 3.00 -10.14 -18.86
CA GLY A 20 2.47 -8.78 -19.04
C GLY A 20 1.54 -8.35 -17.89
N PHE A 21 0.61 -9.19 -17.47
CA PHE A 21 -0.29 -8.92 -16.34
C PHE A 21 0.48 -8.78 -15.02
N ARG A 22 1.51 -9.60 -14.80
CA ARG A 22 2.31 -9.52 -13.59
C ARG A 22 3.11 -8.23 -13.54
N ARG A 23 3.71 -7.81 -14.65
CA ARG A 23 4.40 -6.53 -14.76
C ARG A 23 3.48 -5.34 -14.48
N GLN A 24 2.26 -5.38 -15.02
CA GLN A 24 1.26 -4.34 -14.75
C GLN A 24 0.92 -4.25 -13.26
N LYS A 25 0.74 -5.39 -12.58
CA LYS A 25 0.51 -5.44 -11.14
C LYS A 25 1.68 -4.88 -10.32
N GLU A 26 2.92 -5.12 -10.74
CA GLU A 26 4.10 -4.55 -10.08
C GLU A 26 4.14 -3.03 -10.18
N VAL A 27 3.86 -2.49 -11.36
CA VAL A 27 3.77 -1.03 -11.55
C VAL A 27 2.65 -0.46 -10.67
N GLU A 28 1.48 -1.10 -10.65
CA GLU A 28 0.37 -0.69 -9.80
C GLU A 28 0.73 -0.77 -8.31
N LEU A 29 1.45 -1.80 -7.87
CA LEU A 29 1.90 -1.94 -6.49
C LEU A 29 2.79 -0.77 -6.07
N HIS A 30 3.78 -0.40 -6.87
CA HIS A 30 4.63 0.75 -6.59
C HIS A 30 3.82 2.05 -6.52
N GLU A 31 2.87 2.24 -7.41
CA GLU A 31 1.98 3.41 -7.40
C GLU A 31 1.11 3.44 -6.13
N ARG A 32 0.57 2.29 -5.70
CA ARG A 32 -0.22 2.17 -4.48
C ARG A 32 0.61 2.48 -3.24
N ILE A 33 1.78 1.88 -3.10
CA ILE A 33 2.69 2.15 -1.98
C ILE A 33 3.01 3.65 -1.93
N ARG A 34 3.39 4.25 -3.05
CA ARG A 34 3.68 5.68 -3.14
C ARG A 34 2.47 6.54 -2.76
N THR A 35 1.27 6.18 -3.19
CA THR A 35 0.04 6.91 -2.87
C THR A 35 -0.26 6.86 -1.38
N ILE A 36 -0.10 5.70 -0.75
CA ILE A 36 -0.31 5.52 0.70
C ILE A 36 0.75 6.29 1.49
N THR A 37 2.02 6.18 1.11
CA THR A 37 3.12 6.90 1.78
C THR A 37 2.92 8.41 1.70
N ASN A 38 2.58 8.94 0.52
CA ASN A 38 2.27 10.37 0.38
C ASN A 38 1.06 10.81 1.26
N ALA A 39 0.08 9.94 1.45
CA ALA A 39 -1.06 10.23 2.33
C ALA A 39 -0.63 10.26 3.81
N ILE A 40 0.25 9.35 4.23
CA ILE A 40 0.85 9.31 5.57
C ILE A 40 1.66 10.59 5.80
N ASP A 41 2.54 10.96 4.87
CA ASP A 41 3.39 12.16 4.97
C ASP A 41 2.54 13.43 5.06
N ARG A 42 1.48 13.52 4.26
CA ARG A 42 0.55 14.66 4.32
C ARG A 42 -0.20 14.73 5.65
N TYR A 43 -0.59 13.59 6.22
CA TYR A 43 -1.18 13.55 7.54
C TYR A 43 -0.19 14.05 8.59
N HIS A 44 1.04 13.54 8.56
CA HIS A 44 2.13 13.94 9.45
C HIS A 44 2.40 15.44 9.37
N ASP A 45 2.51 16.01 8.17
CA ASP A 45 2.73 17.43 7.97
C ASP A 45 1.64 18.30 8.61
N LEU A 46 0.38 17.92 8.45
CA LEU A 46 -0.74 18.64 9.05
C LEU A 46 -0.75 18.49 10.57
N ARG A 47 -0.32 17.34 11.08
CA ARG A 47 -0.22 17.07 12.50
C ARG A 47 0.87 17.92 13.17
N VAL A 48 2.06 17.92 12.59
CA VAL A 48 3.22 18.72 13.07
C VAL A 48 2.90 20.21 13.03
N LYS A 49 2.17 20.69 12.03
CA LYS A 49 1.72 22.09 11.93
C LYS A 49 0.58 22.43 12.90
N GLY A 50 0.09 21.49 13.70
CA GLY A 50 -1.01 21.70 14.63
C GLY A 50 -2.35 22.00 13.96
N MET A 51 -2.51 21.61 12.67
CA MET A 51 -3.73 21.85 11.90
C MET A 51 -4.82 20.83 12.15
N ILE A 52 -4.48 19.65 12.69
CA ILE A 52 -5.43 18.58 13.03
C ILE A 52 -5.91 18.81 14.46
N LYS A 53 -7.23 18.75 14.64
CA LYS A 53 -7.87 18.87 15.96
C LYS A 53 -7.57 17.61 16.78
N ASP A 54 -7.10 17.81 18.01
CA ASP A 54 -6.86 16.70 18.93
C ASP A 54 -8.19 16.04 19.33
N THR A 55 -8.26 14.74 19.11
CA THR A 55 -9.36 13.90 19.57
C THR A 55 -8.81 12.69 20.34
N PRO A 56 -9.57 12.11 21.30
CA PRO A 56 -9.12 10.96 22.09
C PRO A 56 -8.79 9.72 21.24
N GLU A 57 -9.29 9.67 20.01
CA GLU A 57 -9.07 8.57 19.07
C GLU A 57 -7.74 8.69 18.31
N LEU A 58 -7.15 9.89 18.31
CA LEU A 58 -5.84 10.10 17.71
C LEU A 58 -4.76 9.65 18.67
N THR A 59 -3.80 8.89 18.16
CA THR A 59 -2.60 8.54 18.94
C THR A 59 -1.86 9.81 19.36
N ALA A 60 -1.16 9.76 20.48
CA ALA A 60 -0.28 10.83 20.93
C ALA A 60 0.88 11.12 19.96
N GLY A 61 1.03 10.30 18.90
CA GLY A 61 2.06 10.41 17.87
C GLY A 61 1.67 11.32 16.70
N GLU A 62 2.66 11.66 15.91
CA GLU A 62 2.55 12.52 14.72
C GLU A 62 2.01 11.75 13.50
N TYR A 63 1.96 10.41 13.54
CA TYR A 63 1.53 9.52 12.47
C TYR A 63 0.12 8.97 12.70
N PRO A 64 -0.60 8.57 11.64
CA PRO A 64 -1.95 8.02 11.79
C PRO A 64 -1.91 6.69 12.55
N LYS A 65 -2.96 6.41 13.31
CA LYS A 65 -3.09 5.16 14.08
C LYS A 65 -3.22 3.94 13.17
N ASP A 66 -3.99 4.08 12.10
CA ASP A 66 -4.26 3.05 11.12
C ASP A 66 -4.51 3.69 9.74
N LEU A 67 -4.55 2.86 8.70
CA LEU A 67 -4.85 3.30 7.34
C LEU A 67 -6.30 3.77 7.18
N ASP A 68 -7.22 3.28 7.99
CA ASP A 68 -8.62 3.71 7.97
C ASP A 68 -8.78 5.17 8.37
N ALA A 69 -7.94 5.68 9.26
CA ALA A 69 -7.93 7.09 9.64
C ALA A 69 -7.67 8.01 8.43
N LEU A 70 -6.84 7.57 7.48
CA LEU A 70 -6.55 8.32 6.24
C LEU A 70 -7.76 8.37 5.30
N VAL A 71 -8.56 7.30 5.27
CA VAL A 71 -9.79 7.21 4.43
C VAL A 71 -10.94 7.96 5.06
N LYS A 72 -11.19 7.74 6.37
CA LYS A 72 -12.24 8.42 7.12
C LYS A 72 -12.01 9.91 7.17
N GLY A 73 -10.72 10.29 7.21
CA GLY A 73 -10.27 11.67 7.34
C GLY A 73 -10.35 12.19 8.77
N VAL A 74 -9.66 13.27 9.02
CA VAL A 74 -9.58 13.94 10.33
C VAL A 74 -10.15 15.35 10.26
N GLU A 75 -10.63 15.82 11.40
CA GLU A 75 -11.12 17.18 11.54
C GLU A 75 -9.94 18.14 11.78
N THR A 76 -9.93 19.22 11.01
CA THR A 76 -8.94 20.30 11.20
C THR A 76 -9.41 21.30 12.23
N GLN A 77 -8.50 22.16 12.70
CA GLN A 77 -8.83 23.25 13.65
C GLN A 77 -9.92 24.18 13.11
N ASP A 78 -10.01 24.33 11.79
CA ASP A 78 -11.05 25.13 11.10
C ASP A 78 -12.41 24.41 11.01
N GLY A 79 -12.56 23.23 11.61
CA GLY A 79 -13.80 22.44 11.58
C GLY A 79 -14.05 21.74 10.24
N LYS A 80 -13.09 21.74 9.32
CA LYS A 80 -13.18 21.04 8.04
C LYS A 80 -12.67 19.62 8.17
N LYS A 81 -13.31 18.67 7.48
CA LYS A 81 -12.86 17.29 7.41
C LYS A 81 -11.95 17.08 6.20
N VAL A 82 -10.72 16.66 6.43
CA VAL A 82 -9.72 16.36 5.39
C VAL A 82 -9.54 14.85 5.27
N LYS A 83 -9.72 14.33 4.07
CA LYS A 83 -9.41 12.94 3.70
C LYS A 83 -8.11 12.91 2.92
N PHE A 84 -7.28 11.90 3.15
CA PHE A 84 -5.94 11.80 2.56
C PHE A 84 -5.87 10.82 1.40
N ILE A 85 -6.69 9.77 1.43
CA ILE A 85 -6.69 8.69 0.45
C ILE A 85 -8.11 8.18 0.22
N ARG A 86 -8.38 7.62 -0.94
CA ARG A 86 -9.66 6.98 -1.24
C ARG A 86 -9.61 5.52 -0.81
N ASP A 87 -10.74 5.01 -0.35
CA ASP A 87 -10.87 3.62 0.11
C ASP A 87 -10.37 2.58 -0.91
N ARG A 88 -10.65 2.79 -2.20
CA ARG A 88 -10.21 1.92 -3.30
C ARG A 88 -8.68 1.88 -3.47
N ASP A 89 -7.98 2.94 -3.08
CA ASP A 89 -6.53 3.05 -3.23
C ASP A 89 -5.78 2.26 -2.15
N LEU A 90 -6.49 1.74 -1.14
CA LEU A 90 -5.98 0.80 -0.14
C LEU A 90 -6.02 -0.67 -0.59
N ILE A 91 -6.49 -0.98 -1.79
CA ILE A 91 -6.48 -2.36 -2.28
C ILE A 91 -5.08 -2.69 -2.79
N ASP A 92 -4.45 -3.70 -2.19
CA ASP A 92 -3.18 -4.26 -2.65
C ASP A 92 -3.40 -5.03 -3.95
N PRO A 93 -2.75 -4.65 -5.07
CA PRO A 93 -2.93 -5.32 -6.36
C PRO A 93 -2.41 -6.76 -6.38
N MET A 94 -1.55 -7.15 -5.42
CA MET A 94 -1.02 -8.50 -5.33
C MET A 94 -1.96 -9.46 -4.63
N THR A 95 -2.62 -9.01 -3.55
CA THR A 95 -3.55 -9.83 -2.77
C THR A 95 -5.02 -9.60 -3.16
N GLY A 96 -5.33 -8.45 -3.76
CA GLY A 96 -6.70 -8.01 -4.06
C GLY A 96 -7.49 -7.57 -2.83
N GLN A 97 -6.83 -7.38 -1.69
CA GLN A 97 -7.43 -7.04 -0.41
C GLN A 97 -6.77 -5.81 0.21
N LYS A 98 -7.37 -5.28 1.29
CA LYS A 98 -6.81 -4.16 2.07
C LYS A 98 -6.02 -4.71 3.27
N ASP A 99 -5.08 -5.58 3.01
CA ASP A 99 -4.35 -6.35 4.01
C ASP A 99 -2.86 -5.96 4.10
N TRP A 100 -2.58 -4.69 3.91
CA TRP A 100 -1.23 -4.12 4.01
C TRP A 100 -0.57 -4.47 5.34
N VAL A 101 0.72 -4.79 5.28
CA VAL A 101 1.57 -4.86 6.46
C VAL A 101 2.04 -3.45 6.78
N THR A 102 1.74 -2.98 7.98
CA THR A 102 2.11 -1.63 8.43
C THR A 102 3.31 -1.72 9.36
N ARG A 103 4.16 -0.69 9.31
CA ARG A 103 5.25 -0.48 10.26
C ARG A 103 5.05 0.83 11.01
N SER A 104 5.43 0.82 12.29
CA SER A 104 5.48 2.02 13.12
C SER A 104 6.82 2.74 12.96
N ASN A 105 6.85 4.03 13.27
CA ASN A 105 8.10 4.80 13.30
C ASN A 105 9.06 4.39 14.42
N SER A 106 8.58 3.63 15.41
CA SER A 106 9.38 3.04 16.50
C SER A 106 9.93 1.66 16.20
N ASP A 107 9.48 1.03 15.09
CA ASP A 107 9.97 -0.30 14.70
C ASP A 107 11.38 -0.20 14.10
N ASP A 108 12.21 -1.22 14.36
CA ASP A 108 13.51 -1.33 13.73
C ASP A 108 13.37 -1.55 12.22
N PHE A 109 14.35 -1.07 11.47
CA PHE A 109 14.34 -1.08 9.99
C PHE A 109 14.13 -2.48 9.39
N ASP A 110 14.67 -3.52 10.03
CA ASP A 110 14.59 -4.92 9.61
C ASP A 110 13.55 -5.74 10.39
N SER A 111 12.74 -5.07 11.22
CA SER A 111 11.71 -5.76 12.02
C SER A 111 10.67 -6.42 11.12
N THR A 112 10.37 -7.67 11.39
CA THR A 112 9.29 -8.42 10.75
C THR A 112 7.93 -8.28 11.45
N SER A 113 7.93 -7.65 12.63
CA SER A 113 6.72 -7.38 13.42
C SER A 113 6.62 -5.89 13.74
N SER A 114 5.39 -5.37 13.72
CA SER A 114 5.11 -3.99 14.12
C SER A 114 4.50 -3.94 15.52
N ASP A 115 4.86 -2.90 16.29
CA ASP A 115 4.22 -2.60 17.57
C ASP A 115 2.79 -2.07 17.39
N LYS A 116 2.38 -1.73 16.16
CA LYS A 116 1.06 -1.23 15.78
C LYS A 116 0.62 0.05 16.49
N ASN A 117 1.57 0.82 17.00
CA ASN A 117 1.28 2.09 17.66
C ASN A 117 0.82 3.15 16.66
N ASN A 118 1.42 3.16 15.49
CA ASN A 118 1.07 4.05 14.39
C ASN A 118 1.44 3.44 13.04
N VAL A 119 1.10 4.13 11.96
CA VAL A 119 1.47 3.74 10.60
C VAL A 119 2.44 4.76 10.03
N PHE A 120 3.69 4.35 9.94
CA PHE A 120 4.77 5.11 9.32
C PHE A 120 5.04 4.64 7.90
N ASP A 121 5.01 3.32 7.66
CA ASP A 121 5.31 2.71 6.37
C ASP A 121 4.39 1.51 6.10
N VAL A 122 4.28 1.12 4.83
CA VAL A 122 3.43 0.01 4.38
C VAL A 122 4.16 -0.87 3.38
N HIS A 123 3.90 -2.18 3.48
CA HIS A 123 4.40 -3.19 2.55
C HIS A 123 3.27 -4.10 2.10
N SER A 124 3.39 -4.69 0.90
CA SER A 124 2.47 -5.74 0.49
C SER A 124 2.57 -6.95 1.42
N ARG A 125 1.46 -7.63 1.65
CA ARG A 125 1.47 -8.91 2.37
C ARG A 125 1.95 -10.07 1.49
N SER A 126 2.02 -9.90 0.19
CA SER A 126 2.42 -10.94 -0.73
C SER A 126 3.90 -11.29 -0.59
N THR A 127 4.18 -12.55 -0.29
CA THR A 127 5.55 -13.10 -0.23
C THR A 127 6.04 -13.64 -1.59
N ALA A 128 5.27 -13.44 -2.64
CA ALA A 128 5.66 -13.87 -3.98
C ALA A 128 6.90 -13.11 -4.47
N LEU A 129 7.70 -13.79 -5.28
CA LEU A 129 8.92 -13.22 -5.84
C LEU A 129 8.55 -12.25 -6.97
N SER A 130 9.20 -11.10 -7.04
CA SER A 130 9.04 -10.13 -8.12
C SER A 130 9.56 -10.68 -9.47
N LEU A 131 9.26 -9.99 -10.56
CA LEU A 131 9.71 -10.42 -11.90
C LEU A 131 11.23 -10.38 -12.08
N ASP A 132 11.94 -9.60 -11.27
CA ASP A 132 13.41 -9.55 -11.26
C ASP A 132 14.03 -10.82 -10.65
N GLY A 133 13.22 -11.65 -9.98
CA GLY A 133 13.63 -12.89 -9.33
C GLY A 133 14.53 -12.71 -8.11
N LYS A 134 14.67 -11.48 -7.59
CA LYS A 134 15.59 -11.16 -6.49
C LYS A 134 14.89 -10.78 -5.20
N THR A 135 13.84 -9.94 -5.30
CA THR A 135 13.13 -9.38 -4.15
C THR A 135 11.71 -9.94 -4.06
N ARG A 136 11.15 -9.95 -2.87
CA ARG A 136 9.75 -10.31 -2.64
C ARG A 136 8.90 -9.06 -2.50
N TYR A 137 7.62 -9.12 -2.84
CA TYR A 137 6.73 -7.95 -2.77
C TYR A 137 6.55 -7.40 -1.34
N ASN A 138 6.70 -8.24 -0.32
CA ASN A 138 6.66 -7.80 1.08
C ASN A 138 7.94 -7.08 1.55
N GLU A 139 8.92 -6.96 0.68
CA GLU A 139 10.17 -6.22 0.91
C GLU A 139 10.19 -4.84 0.21
N TRP A 140 9.13 -4.54 -0.55
CA TRP A 140 8.99 -3.32 -1.33
C TRP A 140 8.45 -2.17 -0.51
#